data_d74722c0ef109d557c5d64eb7bf19adc
#
_entry.id   d74722c0ef109d557c5d64eb7bf19adc
#
_cell.length_a   1.000
_cell.length_b   1.000
_cell.length_c   1.000
_cell.angle_alpha   90.00
_cell.angle_beta   90.00
_cell.angle_gamma   90.00
#
_symmetry.space_group_name_H-M   'P 1'
#
loop_
_entity.id
_entity.type
_entity.pdbx_description
1 polymer ?
#
loop_
_entity_poly.entity_id
_entity_poly.type
_entity_poly.pdbx_seq_one_letter_code
_entity_poly.pdbx_strand_id
1 'polypeptide(L)'
;MKKERTETSPGTVPADSAAAAGCPGLSCPVFLGGFMASGKTTVGRLLAERLGVPFLDTDDLVERLAGLSVAELFARRGESVFRAFEAEVVKELLPLRNVVVALGGGVPTNRELRSLLLERGFLAMLSVSAPTALFRAGTSGSRPLLDPERAEVLLASRSEAYASGHVTVDTEERTPPEVATVLLHLLEEKGILEKNALSGRGHETFRKTVSGAHDEEPAGVFVGEGLLSRLSELVPTLPPEGPFVVSDHLVGSLFGGSVRPLRGLHLLPRGEEAKTLDQTRSLYDALAEARIDRGDCIAALGGGTVGDAAGFAAATWLRGIAFLQCPTTLLAMVDSSLGGKVGVNLPQGKNLVGAFYPPVATVMDVATLRTLPDEDFRQGLAEVVKYGIGEDQDFLGELSEKREAISRRDPEILVRLVRKCALLKTAVVAEDEKETSGVRARLNLGHTIGHALEGASGYAWRHGDAVAAGLVVALEMGKRRGTCSTAFAETVAELLRFFGLPNRPDRSWEELFPFLNRDKKFRRGVPCLVLPREGGTCTLEECSLEELRQAYEAVSGGRGSVAFS
;
A
#
# COMPACT_ATOMS: atom_id res chain seq x y z
N MET A 1 6.17 47.67 -41.03
CA MET A 1 6.63 47.69 -39.63
C MET A 1 5.79 46.69 -38.82
N LYS A 2 6.28 45.46 -38.68
CA LYS A 2 5.68 44.41 -37.84
C LYS A 2 6.44 44.40 -36.52
N LYS A 3 5.74 44.59 -35.39
CA LYS A 3 6.30 44.45 -34.05
C LYS A 3 6.33 42.96 -33.71
N GLU A 4 7.51 42.42 -33.54
CA GLU A 4 7.75 41.12 -32.91
C GLU A 4 7.41 41.19 -31.43
N ARG A 5 6.56 40.30 -31.00
CA ARG A 5 6.35 40.00 -29.56
C ARG A 5 7.34 38.89 -29.20
N THR A 6 8.27 39.20 -28.35
CA THR A 6 9.12 38.22 -27.65
C THR A 6 8.31 37.55 -26.59
N GLU A 7 8.01 36.25 -26.78
CA GLU A 7 7.52 35.37 -25.72
C GLU A 7 8.70 34.95 -24.85
N THR A 8 8.67 35.33 -23.59
CA THR A 8 9.58 34.84 -22.57
C THR A 8 9.06 33.49 -22.07
N SER A 9 9.79 32.43 -22.39
CA SER A 9 9.62 31.10 -21.81
C SER A 9 9.85 31.12 -20.30
N PRO A 10 9.05 30.40 -19.49
CA PRO A 10 9.34 30.26 -18.07
C PRO A 10 10.55 29.35 -17.88
N GLY A 11 11.51 29.87 -17.12
CA GLY A 11 12.80 29.22 -16.85
C GLY A 11 12.62 27.84 -16.22
N THR A 12 13.27 26.87 -16.82
CA THR A 12 13.56 25.56 -16.25
C THR A 12 14.43 25.73 -15.00
N VAL A 13 13.88 25.39 -13.84
CA VAL A 13 14.64 25.20 -12.61
C VAL A 13 15.47 23.93 -12.77
N PRO A 14 16.79 23.95 -12.55
CA PRO A 14 17.60 22.74 -12.66
C PRO A 14 17.25 21.75 -11.55
N ALA A 15 16.90 20.54 -11.92
CA ALA A 15 16.66 19.40 -11.05
C ALA A 15 17.99 18.71 -10.68
N ASP A 16 18.95 19.45 -10.10
CA ASP A 16 20.20 18.82 -9.66
C ASP A 16 20.80 19.63 -8.51
N SER A 17 20.46 19.26 -7.25
CA SER A 17 21.35 19.45 -6.08
C SER A 17 20.80 18.95 -4.71
N ALA A 18 19.71 18.18 -4.64
CA ALA A 18 19.18 17.70 -3.34
C ALA A 18 19.30 16.18 -3.11
N ALA A 19 20.04 15.44 -3.91
CA ALA A 19 20.12 13.98 -3.88
C ALA A 19 21.35 13.42 -3.12
N ALA A 20 21.80 14.04 -2.04
CA ALA A 20 23.03 13.57 -1.37
C ALA A 20 23.04 13.64 0.17
N ALA A 21 21.91 13.81 0.85
CA ALA A 21 21.84 13.57 2.29
C ALA A 21 20.58 12.74 2.57
N GLY A 22 20.73 11.59 3.25
CA GLY A 22 19.59 10.75 3.61
C GLY A 22 18.52 11.57 4.31
N CYS A 23 17.35 11.70 3.68
CA CYS A 23 16.23 12.42 4.26
C CYS A 23 15.75 11.67 5.51
N PRO A 24 15.57 12.35 6.67
CA PRO A 24 15.05 11.72 7.86
C PRO A 24 13.61 11.22 7.59
N GLY A 25 13.31 9.98 8.03
CA GLY A 25 11.95 9.47 8.03
C GLY A 25 11.09 10.12 9.11
N LEU A 26 9.77 9.96 9.01
CA LEU A 26 8.82 10.37 10.04
C LEU A 26 8.31 9.13 10.79
N SER A 27 8.36 9.15 12.12
CA SER A 27 7.85 8.05 12.97
C SER A 27 6.32 7.90 12.92
N CYS A 28 5.62 8.99 12.57
CA CYS A 28 4.18 9.03 12.40
C CYS A 28 3.80 10.06 11.32
N PRO A 29 2.55 10.07 10.80
CA PRO A 29 2.09 11.11 9.89
C PRO A 29 2.07 12.48 10.59
N VAL A 30 2.43 13.52 9.84
CA VAL A 30 2.41 14.92 10.32
C VAL A 30 1.18 15.62 9.73
N PHE A 31 0.27 16.05 10.60
CA PHE A 31 -0.95 16.75 10.22
C PHE A 31 -0.84 18.24 10.50
N LEU A 32 -1.18 19.08 9.52
CA LEU A 32 -1.24 20.53 9.65
C LEU A 32 -2.70 20.98 9.75
N GLY A 33 -3.10 21.42 10.94
CA GLY A 33 -4.43 22.00 11.20
C GLY A 33 -4.38 23.53 11.26
N GLY A 34 -5.54 24.18 11.31
CA GLY A 34 -5.66 25.62 11.47
C GLY A 34 -6.76 26.22 10.62
N PHE A 35 -6.98 27.52 10.82
CA PHE A 35 -8.01 28.28 10.10
C PHE A 35 -7.74 28.32 8.59
N MET A 36 -8.75 28.67 7.80
CA MET A 36 -8.58 28.89 6.36
C MET A 36 -7.51 29.96 6.11
N ALA A 37 -6.77 29.82 5.01
CA ALA A 37 -5.65 30.71 4.65
C ALA A 37 -4.52 30.85 5.69
N SER A 38 -4.44 29.95 6.70
CA SER A 38 -3.28 29.89 7.63
C SER A 38 -2.01 29.33 6.97
N GLY A 39 -2.06 28.91 5.72
CA GLY A 39 -0.90 28.44 4.96
C GLY A 39 -0.66 26.93 4.96
N LYS A 40 -1.59 26.11 5.48
CA LYS A 40 -1.44 24.65 5.61
C LYS A 40 -0.91 23.95 4.35
N THR A 41 -1.58 24.19 3.22
CA THR A 41 -1.20 23.56 1.94
C THR A 41 0.18 24.02 1.47
N THR A 42 0.47 25.32 1.53
CA THR A 42 1.76 25.87 1.08
C THR A 42 2.92 25.43 1.99
N VAL A 43 2.74 25.57 3.29
CA VAL A 43 3.74 25.14 4.29
C VAL A 43 3.92 23.62 4.26
N GLY A 44 2.82 22.87 4.13
CA GLY A 44 2.85 21.42 4.06
C GLY A 44 3.63 20.89 2.86
N ARG A 45 3.45 21.49 1.67
CA ARG A 45 4.24 21.15 0.47
C ARG A 45 5.73 21.40 0.67
N LEU A 46 6.10 22.58 1.23
CA LEU A 46 7.49 22.92 1.50
C LEU A 46 8.12 22.01 2.57
N LEU A 47 7.36 21.67 3.61
CA LEU A 47 7.82 20.75 4.65
C LEU A 47 8.03 19.33 4.08
N ALA A 48 7.08 18.83 3.31
CA ALA A 48 7.17 17.53 2.66
C ALA A 48 8.35 17.45 1.68
N GLU A 49 8.57 18.49 0.87
CA GLU A 49 9.70 18.59 -0.05
C GLU A 49 11.04 18.52 0.72
N ARG A 50 11.18 19.27 1.81
CA ARG A 50 12.40 19.26 2.63
C ARG A 50 12.66 17.93 3.33
N LEU A 51 11.60 17.20 3.67
CA LEU A 51 11.67 15.88 4.30
C LEU A 51 11.80 14.74 3.27
N GLY A 52 11.59 15.01 1.97
CA GLY A 52 11.57 13.99 0.94
C GLY A 52 10.41 13.00 1.10
N VAL A 53 9.26 13.46 1.62
CA VAL A 53 8.06 12.64 1.85
C VAL A 53 6.88 13.17 1.03
N PRO A 54 5.86 12.34 0.71
CA PRO A 54 4.65 12.79 0.05
C PRO A 54 3.88 13.85 0.86
N PHE A 55 3.19 14.73 0.13
CA PHE A 55 2.23 15.69 0.65
C PHE A 55 0.83 15.32 0.19
N LEU A 56 -0.14 15.37 1.13
CA LEU A 56 -1.56 15.17 0.86
C LEU A 56 -2.37 16.35 1.40
N ASP A 57 -3.48 16.68 0.71
CA ASP A 57 -4.49 17.63 1.17
C ASP A 57 -5.82 16.90 1.30
N THR A 58 -6.47 16.97 2.47
CA THR A 58 -7.73 16.27 2.70
C THR A 58 -8.86 16.78 1.83
N ASP A 59 -8.88 18.06 1.44
CA ASP A 59 -9.88 18.61 0.54
C ASP A 59 -9.75 17.95 -0.85
N ASP A 60 -8.52 17.81 -1.38
CA ASP A 60 -8.25 17.13 -2.66
C ASP A 60 -8.68 15.64 -2.61
N LEU A 61 -8.45 14.96 -1.49
CA LEU A 61 -8.83 13.55 -1.32
C LEU A 61 -10.35 13.39 -1.25
N VAL A 62 -11.05 14.29 -0.55
CA VAL A 62 -12.52 14.30 -0.52
C VAL A 62 -13.10 14.50 -1.92
N GLU A 63 -12.55 15.43 -2.72
CA GLU A 63 -12.99 15.63 -4.10
C GLU A 63 -12.81 14.38 -4.97
N ARG A 64 -11.66 13.70 -4.84
CA ARG A 64 -11.38 12.44 -5.55
C ARG A 64 -12.32 11.31 -5.13
N LEU A 65 -12.59 11.19 -3.83
CA LEU A 65 -13.47 10.14 -3.29
C LEU A 65 -14.92 10.39 -3.66
N ALA A 66 -15.38 11.65 -3.60
CA ALA A 66 -16.75 12.04 -3.91
C ALA A 66 -17.04 12.14 -5.43
N GLY A 67 -16.01 12.30 -6.26
CA GLY A 67 -16.13 12.60 -7.69
C GLY A 67 -16.76 13.97 -7.97
N LEU A 68 -16.73 14.90 -7.00
CA LEU A 68 -17.31 16.24 -7.03
C LEU A 68 -16.34 17.21 -6.35
N SER A 69 -16.30 18.45 -6.82
CA SER A 69 -15.61 19.50 -6.08
C SER A 69 -16.23 19.73 -4.70
N VAL A 70 -15.44 20.23 -3.73
CA VAL A 70 -15.95 20.57 -2.39
C VAL A 70 -17.17 21.48 -2.50
N ALA A 71 -17.15 22.49 -3.37
CA ALA A 71 -18.27 23.41 -3.58
C ALA A 71 -19.53 22.69 -4.10
N GLU A 72 -19.38 21.79 -5.07
CA GLU A 72 -20.49 20.99 -5.60
C GLU A 72 -21.03 20.00 -4.57
N LEU A 73 -20.13 19.39 -3.76
CA LEU A 73 -20.53 18.46 -2.71
C LEU A 73 -21.38 19.15 -1.66
N PHE A 74 -20.99 20.36 -1.22
CA PHE A 74 -21.81 21.20 -0.34
C PHE A 74 -23.15 21.58 -0.97
N ALA A 75 -23.13 22.01 -2.23
CA ALA A 75 -24.34 22.47 -2.92
C ALA A 75 -25.33 21.33 -3.19
N ARG A 76 -24.84 20.15 -3.57
CA ARG A 76 -25.70 19.02 -4.00
C ARG A 76 -26.08 18.08 -2.87
N ARG A 77 -25.18 17.87 -1.87
CA ARG A 77 -25.33 16.84 -0.83
C ARG A 77 -25.33 17.39 0.60
N GLY A 78 -24.98 18.67 0.78
CA GLY A 78 -24.98 19.35 2.08
C GLY A 78 -23.73 19.11 2.93
N GLU A 79 -23.62 19.89 4.01
CA GLU A 79 -22.44 19.86 4.90
C GLU A 79 -22.26 18.53 5.60
N SER A 80 -23.33 17.87 6.03
CA SER A 80 -23.25 16.59 6.76
C SER A 80 -22.58 15.49 5.94
N VAL A 81 -22.87 15.42 4.63
CA VAL A 81 -22.25 14.46 3.72
C VAL A 81 -20.76 14.79 3.50
N PHE A 82 -20.44 16.09 3.31
CA PHE A 82 -19.05 16.52 3.23
C PHE A 82 -18.25 16.10 4.49
N ARG A 83 -18.82 16.32 5.70
CA ARG A 83 -18.17 15.93 6.95
C ARG A 83 -17.99 14.43 7.10
N ALA A 84 -18.89 13.62 6.54
CA ALA A 84 -18.73 12.17 6.52
C ALA A 84 -17.53 11.76 5.65
N PHE A 85 -17.40 12.29 4.43
CA PHE A 85 -16.24 12.06 3.58
C PHE A 85 -14.92 12.57 4.21
N GLU A 86 -14.96 13.77 4.81
CA GLU A 86 -13.81 14.34 5.52
C GLU A 86 -13.34 13.40 6.66
N ALA A 87 -14.28 12.84 7.42
CA ALA A 87 -13.96 11.89 8.49
C ALA A 87 -13.41 10.55 7.95
N GLU A 88 -13.97 10.05 6.86
CA GLU A 88 -13.49 8.82 6.20
C GLU A 88 -12.05 9.00 5.71
N VAL A 89 -11.78 10.07 4.96
CA VAL A 89 -10.43 10.41 4.48
C VAL A 89 -9.44 10.52 5.64
N VAL A 90 -9.78 11.24 6.71
CA VAL A 90 -8.88 11.37 7.87
C VAL A 90 -8.57 10.01 8.50
N LYS A 91 -9.58 9.14 8.67
CA LYS A 91 -9.37 7.78 9.22
C LYS A 91 -8.46 6.93 8.34
N GLU A 92 -8.52 7.06 7.02
CA GLU A 92 -7.61 6.38 6.09
C GLU A 92 -6.17 6.89 6.15
N LEU A 93 -5.97 8.16 6.52
CA LEU A 93 -4.64 8.78 6.61
C LEU A 93 -3.92 8.47 7.93
N LEU A 94 -4.66 8.17 9.02
CA LEU A 94 -4.09 7.91 10.34
C LEU A 94 -3.04 6.77 10.38
N PRO A 95 -3.23 5.63 9.68
CA PRO A 95 -2.26 4.53 9.72
C PRO A 95 -1.05 4.71 8.78
N LEU A 96 -1.03 5.77 7.96
CA LEU A 96 0.08 6.03 7.04
C LEU A 96 1.36 6.38 7.80
N ARG A 97 2.49 6.20 7.13
CA ARG A 97 3.81 6.64 7.59
C ARG A 97 4.43 7.63 6.61
N ASN A 98 5.40 8.37 7.04
CA ASN A 98 6.22 9.24 6.18
C ASN A 98 5.39 10.12 5.24
N VAL A 99 4.42 10.86 5.77
CA VAL A 99 3.54 11.74 5.00
C VAL A 99 3.27 13.03 5.77
N VAL A 100 3.16 14.14 5.04
CA VAL A 100 2.67 15.44 5.55
C VAL A 100 1.28 15.66 4.97
N VAL A 101 0.32 15.99 5.83
CA VAL A 101 -1.10 16.16 5.49
C VAL A 101 -1.60 17.53 5.88
N ALA A 102 -2.15 18.28 4.93
CA ALA A 102 -2.94 19.47 5.23
C ALA A 102 -4.40 19.07 5.50
N LEU A 103 -4.92 19.47 6.66
CA LEU A 103 -6.29 19.18 7.07
C LEU A 103 -7.27 20.27 6.60
N GLY A 104 -8.45 19.88 6.17
CA GLY A 104 -9.59 20.80 6.04
C GLY A 104 -9.83 21.58 7.33
N GLY A 105 -10.18 22.86 7.23
CA GLY A 105 -10.31 23.73 8.40
C GLY A 105 -11.36 23.28 9.42
N GLY A 106 -12.27 22.38 9.06
CA GLY A 106 -13.27 21.81 9.95
C GLY A 106 -12.81 20.58 10.73
N VAL A 107 -11.82 19.85 10.24
CA VAL A 107 -11.36 18.58 10.85
C VAL A 107 -11.03 18.71 12.33
N PRO A 108 -10.21 19.69 12.78
CA PRO A 108 -9.85 19.81 14.18
C PRO A 108 -11.04 20.16 15.09
N THR A 109 -12.15 20.67 14.54
CA THR A 109 -13.35 20.98 15.34
C THR A 109 -14.16 19.74 15.71
N ASN A 110 -13.99 18.64 14.99
CA ASN A 110 -14.55 17.34 15.37
C ASN A 110 -13.68 16.74 16.51
N ARG A 111 -14.27 16.57 17.69
CA ARG A 111 -13.57 16.11 18.89
C ARG A 111 -13.01 14.68 18.74
N GLU A 112 -13.78 13.80 18.11
CA GLU A 112 -13.35 12.40 17.87
C GLU A 112 -12.13 12.35 16.95
N LEU A 113 -12.21 13.01 15.78
CA LEU A 113 -11.11 13.05 14.82
C LEU A 113 -9.86 13.72 15.43
N ARG A 114 -10.05 14.83 16.17
CA ARG A 114 -8.93 15.51 16.84
C ARG A 114 -8.23 14.59 17.85
N SER A 115 -8.97 13.81 18.63
CA SER A 115 -8.39 12.83 19.55
C SER A 115 -7.58 11.77 18.82
N LEU A 116 -8.10 11.23 17.71
CA LEU A 116 -7.39 10.25 16.89
C LEU A 116 -6.11 10.84 16.24
N LEU A 117 -6.17 12.08 15.77
CA LEU A 117 -5.01 12.78 15.21
C LEU A 117 -3.90 13.00 16.26
N LEU A 118 -4.28 13.31 17.50
CA LEU A 118 -3.34 13.47 18.62
C LEU A 118 -2.76 12.14 19.09
N GLU A 119 -3.53 11.05 19.02
CA GLU A 119 -3.07 9.73 19.45
C GLU A 119 -2.15 9.05 18.43
N ARG A 120 -2.47 9.19 17.13
CA ARG A 120 -1.85 8.38 16.05
C ARG A 120 -0.95 9.16 15.11
N GLY A 121 -0.84 10.48 15.27
CA GLY A 121 -0.01 11.32 14.43
C GLY A 121 0.54 12.52 15.18
N PHE A 122 1.31 13.35 14.51
CA PHE A 122 1.78 14.64 15.04
C PHE A 122 0.92 15.77 14.47
N LEU A 123 0.07 16.38 15.31
CA LEU A 123 -0.82 17.48 14.93
C LEU A 123 -0.15 18.83 15.24
N ALA A 124 0.24 19.57 14.21
CA ALA A 124 0.74 20.95 14.30
C ALA A 124 -0.37 21.91 13.85
N MET A 125 -0.71 22.88 14.70
CA MET A 125 -1.70 23.89 14.40
C MET A 125 -1.02 25.17 13.90
N LEU A 126 -1.50 25.71 12.77
CA LEU A 126 -1.05 26.97 12.21
C LEU A 126 -2.03 28.09 12.62
N SER A 127 -1.60 28.99 13.48
CA SER A 127 -2.43 30.13 13.90
C SER A 127 -2.25 31.33 12.97
N VAL A 128 -3.32 32.06 12.77
CA VAL A 128 -3.41 33.29 11.99
C VAL A 128 -4.57 34.13 12.48
N SER A 129 -4.45 35.45 12.45
CA SER A 129 -5.58 36.34 12.74
C SER A 129 -6.62 36.34 11.62
N ALA A 130 -7.87 36.68 11.94
CA ALA A 130 -8.91 36.78 10.94
C ALA A 130 -8.60 37.85 9.86
N PRO A 131 -8.08 39.05 10.19
CA PRO A 131 -7.71 40.05 9.18
C PRO A 131 -6.64 39.52 8.20
N THR A 132 -5.57 38.89 8.70
CA THR A 132 -4.51 38.31 7.86
C THR A 132 -5.02 37.14 7.02
N ALA A 133 -5.87 36.28 7.57
CA ALA A 133 -6.50 35.20 6.82
C ALA A 133 -7.36 35.73 5.66
N LEU A 134 -8.12 36.77 5.89
CA LEU A 134 -8.93 37.45 4.86
C LEU A 134 -8.08 38.09 3.77
N PHE A 135 -7.02 38.81 4.16
CA PHE A 135 -6.07 39.40 3.24
C PHE A 135 -5.43 38.34 2.32
N ARG A 136 -4.97 37.23 2.90
CA ARG A 136 -4.38 36.11 2.14
C ARG A 136 -5.38 35.40 1.24
N ALA A 137 -6.64 35.26 1.66
CA ALA A 137 -7.70 34.65 0.87
C ALA A 137 -8.16 35.52 -0.29
N GLY A 138 -8.23 36.84 -0.13
CA GLY A 138 -8.64 37.79 -1.17
C GLY A 138 -7.70 37.84 -2.38
N THR A 139 -6.44 37.44 -2.22
CA THR A 139 -5.47 37.36 -3.31
C THR A 139 -5.60 36.10 -4.17
N SER A 140 -6.34 35.07 -3.73
CA SER A 140 -6.44 33.77 -4.42
C SER A 140 -7.73 33.48 -5.18
N GLY A 141 -8.74 34.35 -5.09
CA GLY A 141 -9.95 34.31 -5.94
C GLY A 141 -10.87 33.07 -5.87
N SER A 142 -10.54 32.07 -5.06
CA SER A 142 -11.15 30.73 -5.13
C SER A 142 -12.17 30.38 -4.04
N ARG A 143 -12.52 31.32 -3.12
CA ARG A 143 -13.45 31.00 -2.00
C ARG A 143 -14.48 32.11 -1.74
N PRO A 144 -15.79 31.88 -2.01
CA PRO A 144 -16.85 32.90 -1.91
C PRO A 144 -17.37 33.18 -0.50
N LEU A 145 -16.75 32.74 0.61
CA LEU A 145 -17.41 32.69 1.92
C LEU A 145 -16.70 33.48 3.05
N LEU A 146 -15.95 34.52 2.75
CA LEU A 146 -15.30 35.31 3.79
C LEU A 146 -15.85 36.74 3.87
N ASP A 147 -17.01 36.86 4.53
CA ASP A 147 -17.44 38.10 5.18
C ASP A 147 -16.54 38.32 6.43
N PRO A 148 -15.90 39.49 6.60
CA PRO A 148 -15.02 39.78 7.73
C PRO A 148 -15.60 39.48 9.11
N GLU A 149 -16.85 39.89 9.35
CA GLU A 149 -17.54 39.68 10.63
C GLU A 149 -17.76 38.18 10.90
N ARG A 150 -18.12 37.43 9.87
CA ARG A 150 -18.29 35.96 9.96
C ARG A 150 -16.97 35.24 10.17
N ALA A 151 -15.86 35.72 9.60
CA ALA A 151 -14.54 35.12 9.76
C ALA A 151 -14.07 35.22 11.21
N GLU A 152 -14.24 36.36 11.87
CA GLU A 152 -13.89 36.55 13.29
C GLU A 152 -14.72 35.64 14.20
N VAL A 153 -16.05 35.64 14.02
CA VAL A 153 -16.97 34.79 14.79
C VAL A 153 -16.62 33.30 14.58
N LEU A 154 -16.33 32.89 13.36
CA LEU A 154 -15.97 31.51 13.04
C LEU A 154 -14.62 31.12 13.66
N LEU A 155 -13.62 32.00 13.61
CA LEU A 155 -12.30 31.77 14.24
C LEU A 155 -12.44 31.67 15.76
N ALA A 156 -13.20 32.59 16.37
CA ALA A 156 -13.46 32.57 17.82
C ALA A 156 -14.19 31.30 18.26
N SER A 157 -15.20 30.84 17.50
CA SER A 157 -15.92 29.59 17.79
C SER A 157 -15.06 28.32 17.69
N ARG A 158 -13.92 28.37 16.99
CA ARG A 158 -13.00 27.25 16.78
C ARG A 158 -11.69 27.38 17.54
N SER A 159 -11.51 28.44 18.33
CA SER A 159 -10.27 28.77 19.01
C SER A 159 -9.77 27.65 19.91
N GLU A 160 -10.64 27.01 20.71
CA GLU A 160 -10.30 25.88 21.56
C GLU A 160 -9.75 24.69 20.75
N ALA A 161 -10.43 24.37 19.63
CA ALA A 161 -10.00 23.29 18.76
C ALA A 161 -8.62 23.56 18.12
N TYR A 162 -8.39 24.81 17.70
CA TYR A 162 -7.12 25.22 17.11
C TYR A 162 -5.97 25.39 18.12
N ALA A 163 -6.29 25.51 19.40
CA ALA A 163 -5.27 25.47 20.47
C ALA A 163 -4.88 24.04 20.90
N SER A 164 -5.61 23.03 20.44
CA SER A 164 -5.48 21.63 20.92
C SER A 164 -4.54 20.78 20.05
N GLY A 165 -3.49 21.34 19.46
CA GLY A 165 -2.44 20.59 18.75
C GLY A 165 -1.30 20.14 19.68
N HIS A 166 -0.38 19.29 19.21
CA HIS A 166 0.88 19.02 19.90
C HIS A 166 1.76 20.26 19.96
N VAL A 167 1.68 21.08 18.93
CA VAL A 167 2.33 22.40 18.84
C VAL A 167 1.41 23.36 18.10
N THR A 168 1.60 24.66 18.40
CA THR A 168 0.96 25.74 17.63
C THR A 168 2.05 26.67 17.10
N VAL A 169 2.05 26.93 15.80
CA VAL A 169 3.01 27.81 15.12
C VAL A 169 2.25 29.03 14.61
N ASP A 170 2.67 30.20 15.08
CA ASP A 170 2.14 31.47 14.58
C ASP A 170 2.71 31.78 13.20
N THR A 171 1.80 32.08 12.26
CA THR A 171 2.15 32.39 10.86
C THR A 171 1.97 33.86 10.50
N GLU A 172 1.62 34.72 11.47
CA GLU A 172 1.21 36.11 11.22
C GLU A 172 2.28 36.89 10.42
N GLU A 173 3.49 36.93 10.93
CA GLU A 173 4.61 37.70 10.37
C GLU A 173 5.67 36.81 9.68
N ARG A 174 5.34 35.52 9.45
CA ARG A 174 6.30 34.56 8.89
C ARG A 174 5.94 34.19 7.46
N THR A 175 6.98 34.05 6.65
CA THR A 175 6.86 33.46 5.32
C THR A 175 6.66 31.95 5.40
N PRO A 176 6.04 31.29 4.40
CA PRO A 176 5.90 29.84 4.40
C PRO A 176 7.20 29.05 4.58
N PRO A 177 8.37 29.44 3.98
CA PRO A 177 9.64 28.79 4.25
C PRO A 177 10.13 28.89 5.69
N GLU A 178 9.88 30.02 6.37
CA GLU A 178 10.23 30.19 7.80
C GLU A 178 9.37 29.31 8.69
N VAL A 179 8.06 29.23 8.42
CA VAL A 179 7.13 28.34 9.14
C VAL A 179 7.55 26.88 8.96
N ALA A 180 7.90 26.46 7.74
CA ALA A 180 8.41 25.12 7.48
C ALA A 180 9.71 24.81 8.24
N THR A 181 10.60 25.81 8.40
CA THR A 181 11.83 25.67 9.19
C THR A 181 11.52 25.49 10.69
N VAL A 182 10.60 26.28 11.24
CA VAL A 182 10.15 26.14 12.63
C VAL A 182 9.56 24.74 12.87
N LEU A 183 8.72 24.26 11.95
CA LEU A 183 8.14 22.92 12.04
C LEU A 183 9.21 21.82 12.01
N LEU A 184 10.23 21.92 11.15
CA LEU A 184 11.34 20.97 11.12
C LEU A 184 12.05 20.87 12.48
N HIS A 185 12.37 22.01 13.11
CA HIS A 185 12.99 22.02 14.43
C HIS A 185 12.07 21.41 15.49
N LEU A 186 10.78 21.70 15.45
CA LEU A 186 9.82 21.12 16.38
C LEU A 186 9.69 19.61 16.22
N LEU A 187 9.68 19.10 14.97
CA LEU A 187 9.65 17.67 14.68
C LEU A 187 10.92 16.97 15.21
N GLU A 188 12.09 17.61 15.07
CA GLU A 188 13.35 17.10 15.62
C GLU A 188 13.33 17.09 17.15
N GLU A 189 12.96 18.22 17.78
CA GLU A 189 12.86 18.37 19.24
C GLU A 189 11.91 17.32 19.87
N LYS A 190 10.79 17.06 19.21
CA LYS A 190 9.78 16.09 19.66
C LYS A 190 10.12 14.65 19.32
N GLY A 191 11.25 14.39 18.66
CA GLY A 191 11.67 13.05 18.29
C GLY A 191 10.80 12.39 17.21
N ILE A 192 10.13 13.19 16.39
CA ILE A 192 9.30 12.70 15.28
C ILE A 192 10.15 12.36 14.06
N LEU A 193 11.32 12.97 13.92
CA LEU A 193 12.28 12.65 12.87
C LEU A 193 13.05 11.37 13.23
N GLU A 194 12.93 10.35 12.41
CA GLU A 194 13.76 9.15 12.52
C GLU A 194 15.16 9.47 12.00
N LYS A 195 16.19 9.14 12.79
CA LYS A 195 17.58 9.22 12.33
C LYS A 195 17.84 8.05 11.37
N ASN A 196 17.44 8.21 10.13
CA ASN A 196 17.80 7.27 9.10
C ASN A 196 19.23 7.56 8.63
N ALA A 197 20.14 6.66 8.95
CA ALA A 197 21.45 6.58 8.30
C ALA A 197 21.26 6.02 6.87
N LEU A 198 20.54 6.73 6.01
CA LEU A 198 20.40 6.36 4.61
C LEU A 198 21.53 7.01 3.83
N SER A 199 22.64 6.29 3.71
CA SER A 199 23.65 6.58 2.69
C SER A 199 23.04 6.26 1.33
N GLY A 200 22.75 7.29 0.55
CA GLY A 200 22.41 7.12 -0.85
C GLY A 200 23.57 6.49 -1.62
N ARG A 201 23.59 5.17 -1.71
CA ARG A 201 24.43 4.41 -2.64
C ARG A 201 23.68 3.15 -3.02
N GLY A 202 23.41 3.02 -4.31
CA GLY A 202 23.08 1.76 -4.91
C GLY A 202 21.69 1.66 -5.53
N HIS A 203 21.51 2.28 -6.69
CA HIS A 203 20.46 1.86 -7.62
C HIS A 203 20.87 0.50 -8.24
N GLU A 204 20.79 -0.58 -7.47
CA GLU A 204 20.84 -1.91 -8.07
C GLU A 204 19.49 -2.21 -8.71
N THR A 205 19.37 -1.93 -9.99
CA THR A 205 18.22 -2.37 -10.78
C THR A 205 18.43 -3.84 -11.14
N PHE A 206 17.58 -4.71 -10.60
CA PHE A 206 17.56 -6.11 -10.99
C PHE A 206 16.59 -6.33 -12.15
N ARG A 207 17.11 -6.89 -13.24
CA ARG A 207 16.30 -7.34 -14.37
C ARG A 207 16.36 -8.85 -14.48
N LYS A 208 15.25 -9.55 -14.22
CA LYS A 208 15.08 -10.96 -14.57
C LYS A 208 13.95 -11.06 -15.58
N THR A 209 14.28 -11.72 -16.67
CA THR A 209 13.33 -12.04 -17.73
C THR A 209 12.64 -13.36 -17.38
N VAL A 210 11.32 -13.36 -17.29
CA VAL A 210 10.50 -14.58 -17.19
C VAL A 210 10.06 -14.93 -18.60
N SER A 211 10.57 -16.04 -19.17
CA SER A 211 10.12 -16.50 -20.47
C SER A 211 8.74 -17.15 -20.33
N GLY A 212 7.73 -16.54 -20.86
CA GLY A 212 6.43 -17.16 -21.13
C GLY A 212 6.42 -17.71 -22.57
N ALA A 213 5.56 -18.69 -22.83
CA ALA A 213 5.53 -19.48 -24.06
C ALA A 213 4.96 -18.76 -25.31
N HIS A 214 5.15 -17.46 -25.45
CA HIS A 214 4.85 -16.71 -26.67
C HIS A 214 6.10 -15.97 -27.09
N ASP A 215 6.45 -16.06 -28.36
CA ASP A 215 7.68 -15.56 -29.02
C ASP A 215 7.84 -14.02 -29.01
N GLU A 216 7.12 -13.28 -28.20
CA GLU A 216 7.18 -11.84 -28.05
C GLU A 216 7.67 -11.48 -26.64
N GLU A 217 8.71 -10.70 -26.59
CA GLU A 217 9.52 -10.17 -25.50
C GLU A 217 9.16 -10.59 -24.06
N PRO A 218 10.11 -11.18 -23.32
CA PRO A 218 9.84 -11.73 -21.98
C PRO A 218 9.52 -10.65 -20.96
N ALA A 219 8.51 -10.88 -20.11
CA ALA A 219 8.12 -10.01 -19.02
C ALA A 219 9.28 -9.70 -18.08
N GLY A 220 9.65 -8.41 -17.94
CA GLY A 220 10.74 -7.96 -17.07
C GLY A 220 10.25 -7.72 -15.64
N VAL A 221 11.02 -8.14 -14.64
CA VAL A 221 10.81 -7.75 -13.24
C VAL A 221 11.93 -6.80 -12.82
N PHE A 222 11.55 -5.59 -12.39
CA PHE A 222 12.46 -4.56 -11.92
C PHE A 222 12.21 -4.31 -10.43
N VAL A 223 13.27 -4.32 -9.62
CA VAL A 223 13.19 -4.06 -8.18
C VAL A 223 14.23 -3.00 -7.83
N GLY A 224 13.81 -1.93 -7.17
CA GLY A 224 14.70 -0.83 -6.78
C GLY A 224 13.96 0.29 -6.07
N GLU A 225 14.62 1.41 -5.87
CA GLU A 225 14.08 2.62 -5.28
C GLU A 225 13.95 3.73 -6.33
N GLY A 226 12.82 4.48 -6.32
CA GLY A 226 12.57 5.58 -7.25
C GLY A 226 12.25 5.15 -8.69
N LEU A 227 11.83 3.90 -8.90
CA LEU A 227 11.62 3.33 -10.24
C LEU A 227 10.38 3.88 -10.95
N LEU A 228 9.36 4.31 -10.21
CA LEU A 228 8.11 4.84 -10.81
C LEU A 228 8.36 6.07 -11.69
N SER A 229 9.35 6.89 -11.36
CA SER A 229 9.73 8.06 -12.17
C SER A 229 10.53 7.72 -13.43
N ARG A 230 10.94 6.45 -13.58
CA ARG A 230 11.81 5.95 -14.64
C ARG A 230 11.13 4.90 -15.52
N LEU A 231 9.79 4.81 -15.49
CA LEU A 231 9.06 3.76 -16.21
C LEU A 231 9.38 3.71 -17.71
N SER A 232 9.44 4.85 -18.40
CA SER A 232 9.76 4.91 -19.83
C SER A 232 11.19 4.45 -20.16
N GLU A 233 12.12 4.59 -19.20
CA GLU A 233 13.49 4.08 -19.34
C GLU A 233 13.55 2.56 -19.12
N LEU A 234 12.82 2.08 -18.10
CA LEU A 234 12.82 0.66 -17.74
C LEU A 234 12.03 -0.21 -18.72
N VAL A 235 10.97 0.35 -19.31
CA VAL A 235 10.06 -0.34 -20.22
C VAL A 235 9.96 0.47 -21.53
N PRO A 236 10.96 0.34 -22.44
CA PRO A 236 11.02 1.12 -23.68
C PRO A 236 9.85 0.88 -24.64
N THR A 237 9.10 -0.20 -24.45
CA THR A 237 7.89 -0.54 -25.23
C THR A 237 6.65 0.26 -24.82
N LEU A 238 6.74 1.08 -23.74
CA LEU A 238 5.62 1.94 -23.35
C LEU A 238 5.37 3.02 -24.42
N PRO A 239 4.08 3.37 -24.65
CA PRO A 239 3.72 4.46 -25.53
C PRO A 239 4.38 5.78 -25.11
N PRO A 240 4.74 6.67 -26.06
CA PRO A 240 5.35 7.98 -25.76
C PRO A 240 4.48 8.86 -24.84
N GLU A 241 3.16 8.71 -24.91
CA GLU A 241 2.19 9.42 -24.07
C GLU A 241 2.12 8.83 -22.64
N GLY A 242 2.79 7.71 -22.42
CA GLY A 242 2.78 6.96 -21.18
C GLY A 242 1.58 6.01 -21.03
N PRO A 243 1.53 5.25 -19.93
CA PRO A 243 0.44 4.31 -19.68
C PRO A 243 -0.85 5.02 -19.23
N PHE A 244 -1.99 4.35 -19.41
CA PHE A 244 -3.21 4.66 -18.68
C PHE A 244 -3.14 4.02 -17.30
N VAL A 245 -3.08 4.84 -16.24
CA VAL A 245 -2.90 4.35 -14.88
C VAL A 245 -4.24 4.03 -14.24
N VAL A 246 -4.32 2.86 -13.60
CA VAL A 246 -5.41 2.44 -12.73
C VAL A 246 -4.87 2.37 -11.31
N SER A 247 -5.52 3.06 -10.37
CA SER A 247 -5.08 3.14 -8.97
C SER A 247 -6.28 3.26 -8.04
N ASP A 248 -6.09 3.29 -6.73
CA ASP A 248 -7.08 3.81 -5.80
C ASP A 248 -6.83 5.30 -5.49
N HIS A 249 -7.80 5.96 -4.87
CA HIS A 249 -7.72 7.41 -4.62
C HIS A 249 -6.52 7.80 -3.73
N LEU A 250 -6.12 6.94 -2.78
CA LEU A 250 -5.02 7.22 -1.87
C LEU A 250 -3.66 7.00 -2.54
N VAL A 251 -3.45 5.80 -3.12
CA VAL A 251 -2.20 5.47 -3.82
C VAL A 251 -1.99 6.37 -5.03
N GLY A 252 -3.07 6.66 -5.79
CA GLY A 252 -3.04 7.60 -6.91
C GLY A 252 -2.67 9.02 -6.47
N SER A 253 -3.04 9.44 -5.26
CA SER A 253 -2.63 10.74 -4.70
C SER A 253 -1.18 10.75 -4.21
N LEU A 254 -0.71 9.64 -3.63
CA LEU A 254 0.67 9.49 -3.16
C LEU A 254 1.68 9.38 -4.31
N PHE A 255 1.39 8.57 -5.31
CA PHE A 255 2.39 8.13 -6.29
C PHE A 255 2.01 8.38 -7.75
N GLY A 256 0.77 8.73 -8.07
CA GLY A 256 0.34 9.00 -9.45
C GLY A 256 1.13 10.12 -10.12
N GLY A 257 1.60 11.09 -9.33
CA GLY A 257 2.49 12.17 -9.80
C GLY A 257 3.88 11.70 -10.22
N SER A 258 4.34 10.53 -9.75
CA SER A 258 5.65 9.96 -10.09
C SER A 258 5.64 9.25 -11.45
N VAL A 259 4.47 8.86 -11.96
CA VAL A 259 4.34 8.22 -13.28
C VAL A 259 4.22 9.30 -14.35
N ARG A 260 5.29 9.52 -15.12
CA ARG A 260 5.35 10.53 -16.20
C ARG A 260 6.09 9.98 -17.41
N PRO A 261 5.60 10.23 -18.64
CA PRO A 261 4.31 10.81 -19.01
C PRO A 261 3.13 9.92 -18.60
N LEU A 262 1.91 10.46 -18.63
CA LEU A 262 0.69 9.80 -18.15
C LEU A 262 -0.45 10.09 -19.14
N ARG A 263 -1.01 9.05 -19.78
CA ARG A 263 -2.13 9.17 -20.72
C ARG A 263 -3.47 9.42 -20.03
N GLY A 264 -3.66 8.91 -18.82
CA GLY A 264 -4.86 9.08 -18.04
C GLY A 264 -4.78 8.35 -16.71
N LEU A 265 -5.72 8.64 -15.81
CA LEU A 265 -5.81 8.04 -14.48
C LEU A 265 -7.27 7.68 -14.19
N HIS A 266 -7.52 6.41 -13.84
CA HIS A 266 -8.80 5.95 -13.32
C HIS A 266 -8.63 5.49 -11.87
N LEU A 267 -9.55 5.90 -11.00
CA LEU A 267 -9.51 5.58 -9.57
C LEU A 267 -10.58 4.56 -9.23
N LEU A 268 -10.15 3.43 -8.69
CA LEU A 268 -11.00 2.39 -8.14
C LEU A 268 -11.26 2.61 -6.65
N PRO A 269 -12.32 2.07 -6.07
CA PRO A 269 -12.48 1.94 -4.62
C PRO A 269 -11.29 1.19 -4.00
N ARG A 270 -11.02 1.40 -2.72
CA ARG A 270 -9.98 0.66 -2.02
C ARG A 270 -10.43 -0.75 -1.64
N GLY A 271 -9.47 -1.67 -1.55
CA GLY A 271 -9.69 -3.03 -1.09
C GLY A 271 -10.50 -3.89 -2.06
N GLU A 272 -11.22 -4.87 -1.54
CA GLU A 272 -11.94 -5.88 -2.34
C GLU A 272 -13.11 -5.30 -3.15
N GLU A 273 -13.58 -4.11 -2.81
CA GLU A 273 -14.61 -3.39 -3.59
C GLU A 273 -14.13 -3.01 -5.00
N ALA A 274 -12.82 -2.88 -5.21
CA ALA A 274 -12.22 -2.69 -6.53
C ALA A 274 -12.44 -3.89 -7.45
N LYS A 275 -12.53 -5.10 -6.89
CA LYS A 275 -12.52 -6.37 -7.64
C LYS A 275 -13.93 -6.84 -7.99
N THR A 276 -14.73 -6.01 -8.64
CA THR A 276 -16.08 -6.35 -9.08
C THR A 276 -16.28 -6.13 -10.59
N LEU A 277 -17.28 -6.79 -11.17
CA LEU A 277 -17.64 -6.55 -12.57
C LEU A 277 -18.14 -5.13 -12.82
N ASP A 278 -18.78 -4.50 -11.83
CA ASP A 278 -19.26 -3.12 -11.95
C ASP A 278 -18.08 -2.14 -12.01
N GLN A 279 -17.04 -2.34 -11.21
CA GLN A 279 -15.82 -1.54 -11.27
C GLN A 279 -15.05 -1.79 -12.58
N THR A 280 -15.02 -3.04 -13.05
CA THR A 280 -14.45 -3.36 -14.36
C THR A 280 -15.20 -2.65 -15.49
N ARG A 281 -16.51 -2.57 -15.42
CA ARG A 281 -17.34 -1.82 -16.38
C ARG A 281 -17.01 -0.33 -16.34
N SER A 282 -16.93 0.27 -15.15
CA SER A 282 -16.53 1.67 -14.99
C SER A 282 -15.14 1.95 -15.60
N LEU A 283 -14.21 1.00 -15.42
CA LEU A 283 -12.89 1.10 -16.05
C LEU A 283 -12.97 1.02 -17.58
N TYR A 284 -13.80 0.16 -18.16
CA TYR A 284 -14.00 0.12 -19.63
C TYR A 284 -14.57 1.45 -20.15
N ASP A 285 -15.52 2.05 -19.45
CA ASP A 285 -16.07 3.35 -19.84
C ASP A 285 -14.96 4.42 -19.86
N ALA A 286 -14.09 4.44 -18.84
CA ALA A 286 -12.94 5.35 -18.77
C ALA A 286 -11.90 5.09 -19.88
N LEU A 287 -11.62 3.82 -20.20
CA LEU A 287 -10.72 3.45 -21.32
C LEU A 287 -11.28 3.90 -22.68
N ALA A 288 -12.60 3.75 -22.88
CA ALA A 288 -13.29 4.21 -24.10
C ALA A 288 -13.23 5.75 -24.23
N GLU A 289 -13.49 6.47 -23.14
CA GLU A 289 -13.41 7.93 -23.08
C GLU A 289 -12.00 8.45 -23.39
N ALA A 290 -10.97 7.80 -22.83
CA ALA A 290 -9.56 8.08 -23.08
C ALA A 290 -9.08 7.60 -24.45
N ARG A 291 -9.93 6.91 -25.23
CA ARG A 291 -9.61 6.34 -26.55
C ARG A 291 -8.38 5.43 -26.52
N ILE A 292 -8.33 4.56 -25.51
CA ILE A 292 -7.25 3.58 -25.37
C ILE A 292 -7.39 2.51 -26.45
N ASP A 293 -6.34 2.34 -27.26
CA ASP A 293 -6.28 1.37 -28.35
C ASP A 293 -5.31 0.20 -28.06
N ARG A 294 -5.08 -0.67 -29.09
CA ARG A 294 -4.22 -1.85 -28.93
C ARG A 294 -2.74 -1.55 -28.78
N GLY A 295 -2.29 -0.37 -29.14
CA GLY A 295 -0.91 0.10 -28.99
C GLY A 295 -0.64 0.72 -27.61
N ASP A 296 -1.70 0.94 -26.83
CA ASP A 296 -1.58 1.53 -25.50
C ASP A 296 -1.29 0.47 -24.40
N CYS A 297 -1.00 0.97 -23.20
CA CYS A 297 -0.70 0.15 -22.04
C CYS A 297 -1.53 0.59 -20.84
N ILE A 298 -2.09 -0.37 -20.09
CA ILE A 298 -2.66 -0.15 -18.76
C ILE A 298 -1.58 -0.42 -17.70
N ALA A 299 -1.38 0.51 -16.76
CA ALA A 299 -0.52 0.33 -15.60
C ALA A 299 -1.35 0.25 -14.32
N ALA A 300 -1.24 -0.85 -13.58
CA ALA A 300 -1.81 -0.99 -12.25
C ALA A 300 -0.85 -0.41 -11.21
N LEU A 301 -1.19 0.72 -10.61
CA LEU A 301 -0.43 1.35 -9.54
C LEU A 301 -1.17 1.15 -8.22
N GLY A 302 -0.80 0.12 -7.44
CA GLY A 302 -1.55 -0.19 -6.22
C GLY A 302 -1.20 -1.52 -5.58
N GLY A 303 -2.02 -1.95 -4.63
CA GLY A 303 -1.96 -3.29 -4.04
C GLY A 303 -2.50 -4.38 -4.97
N GLY A 304 -2.56 -5.61 -4.47
CA GLY A 304 -3.01 -6.77 -5.25
C GLY A 304 -4.41 -6.62 -5.84
N THR A 305 -5.34 -5.96 -5.15
CA THR A 305 -6.72 -5.76 -5.63
C THR A 305 -6.76 -4.86 -6.87
N VAL A 306 -5.95 -3.80 -6.90
CA VAL A 306 -5.80 -2.93 -8.07
C VAL A 306 -5.14 -3.70 -9.22
N GLY A 307 -4.07 -4.47 -8.90
CA GLY A 307 -3.37 -5.32 -9.87
C GLY A 307 -4.29 -6.32 -10.56
N ASP A 308 -5.12 -7.02 -9.77
CA ASP A 308 -6.08 -8.02 -10.28
C ASP A 308 -7.16 -7.38 -11.17
N ALA A 309 -7.78 -6.28 -10.70
CA ALA A 309 -8.86 -5.61 -11.44
C ALA A 309 -8.35 -4.97 -12.75
N ALA A 310 -7.23 -4.25 -12.69
CA ALA A 310 -6.63 -3.62 -13.86
C ALA A 310 -6.09 -4.64 -14.85
N GLY A 311 -5.47 -5.72 -14.36
CA GLY A 311 -4.97 -6.79 -15.21
C GLY A 311 -6.11 -7.58 -15.88
N PHE A 312 -7.22 -7.81 -15.19
CA PHE A 312 -8.41 -8.41 -15.80
C PHE A 312 -9.00 -7.51 -16.89
N ALA A 313 -9.07 -6.20 -16.65
CA ALA A 313 -9.48 -5.24 -17.66
C ALA A 313 -8.52 -5.24 -18.87
N ALA A 314 -7.21 -5.26 -18.64
CA ALA A 314 -6.22 -5.34 -19.72
C ALA A 314 -6.36 -6.62 -20.56
N ALA A 315 -6.61 -7.76 -19.90
CA ALA A 315 -6.80 -9.05 -20.57
C ALA A 315 -8.03 -9.10 -21.48
N THR A 316 -9.04 -8.30 -21.19
CA THR A 316 -10.35 -8.35 -21.86
C THR A 316 -10.61 -7.14 -22.77
N TRP A 317 -10.04 -5.97 -22.49
CA TRP A 317 -10.15 -4.79 -23.35
C TRP A 317 -9.54 -5.06 -24.70
N LEU A 318 -10.31 -4.82 -25.78
CA LEU A 318 -9.93 -5.11 -27.18
C LEU A 318 -9.38 -6.53 -27.43
N ARG A 319 -9.71 -7.49 -26.57
CA ARG A 319 -9.20 -8.88 -26.51
C ARG A 319 -7.74 -9.00 -26.05
N GLY A 320 -7.25 -8.02 -25.30
CA GLY A 320 -5.92 -7.97 -24.71
C GLY A 320 -5.11 -6.78 -25.19
N ILE A 321 -4.58 -5.99 -24.24
CA ILE A 321 -3.62 -4.90 -24.47
C ILE A 321 -2.46 -5.01 -23.50
N ALA A 322 -1.36 -4.31 -23.75
CA ALA A 322 -0.20 -4.29 -22.86
C ALA A 322 -0.58 -3.92 -21.41
N PHE A 323 0.01 -4.64 -20.46
CA PHE A 323 -0.28 -4.51 -19.04
C PHE A 323 1.02 -4.36 -18.24
N LEU A 324 1.09 -3.36 -17.36
CA LEU A 324 2.21 -3.09 -16.48
C LEU A 324 1.76 -3.21 -15.02
N GLN A 325 2.51 -3.95 -14.21
CA GLN A 325 2.30 -4.02 -12.76
C GLN A 325 3.25 -3.06 -12.04
N CYS A 326 2.70 -2.16 -11.22
CA CYS A 326 3.43 -1.28 -10.32
C CYS A 326 2.90 -1.48 -8.88
N PRO A 327 3.27 -2.61 -8.23
CA PRO A 327 2.77 -2.93 -6.89
C PRO A 327 3.32 -1.96 -5.85
N THR A 328 2.46 -1.53 -4.91
CA THR A 328 2.79 -0.57 -3.85
C THR A 328 2.66 -1.14 -2.44
N THR A 329 2.29 -2.41 -2.30
CA THR A 329 2.28 -3.14 -1.03
C THR A 329 3.32 -4.25 -1.06
N LEU A 330 3.91 -4.58 0.11
CA LEU A 330 4.89 -5.66 0.19
C LEU A 330 4.28 -6.99 -0.28
N LEU A 331 3.05 -7.30 0.15
CA LEU A 331 2.32 -8.50 -0.28
C LEU A 331 2.21 -8.59 -1.81
N ALA A 332 1.87 -7.48 -2.47
CA ALA A 332 1.78 -7.47 -3.92
C ALA A 332 3.16 -7.63 -4.59
N MET A 333 4.21 -7.01 -4.05
CA MET A 333 5.57 -7.13 -4.60
C MET A 333 6.10 -8.55 -4.52
N VAL A 334 5.88 -9.25 -3.38
CA VAL A 334 6.44 -10.59 -3.19
C VAL A 334 5.54 -11.72 -3.67
N ASP A 335 4.24 -11.43 -3.89
CA ASP A 335 3.27 -12.47 -4.26
C ASP A 335 2.38 -12.06 -5.43
N SER A 336 1.30 -11.30 -5.25
CA SER A 336 0.19 -11.22 -6.21
C SER A 336 0.54 -10.61 -7.56
N SER A 337 1.54 -9.72 -7.68
CA SER A 337 1.96 -9.13 -8.96
C SER A 337 2.77 -10.08 -9.87
N LEU A 338 3.09 -11.26 -9.37
CA LEU A 338 3.92 -12.26 -10.06
C LEU A 338 3.09 -13.50 -10.41
N GLY A 339 3.21 -13.98 -11.65
CA GLY A 339 2.54 -15.20 -12.10
C GLY A 339 1.27 -15.00 -12.92
N GLY A 340 0.93 -13.74 -13.25
CA GLY A 340 -0.06 -13.39 -14.27
C GLY A 340 -1.51 -13.75 -13.94
N LYS A 341 -1.85 -14.10 -12.70
CA LYS A 341 -3.24 -14.32 -12.29
C LYS A 341 -3.91 -12.96 -12.10
N VAL A 342 -5.01 -12.72 -12.83
CA VAL A 342 -5.81 -11.51 -12.72
C VAL A 342 -7.29 -11.88 -12.67
N GLY A 343 -8.11 -11.10 -11.97
CA GLY A 343 -9.51 -11.47 -11.86
C GLY A 343 -10.33 -10.61 -10.91
N VAL A 344 -11.62 -10.91 -10.89
CA VAL A 344 -12.63 -10.22 -10.10
C VAL A 344 -13.48 -11.20 -9.30
N ASN A 345 -14.13 -10.66 -8.28
CA ASN A 345 -15.01 -11.40 -7.38
C ASN A 345 -16.43 -11.44 -7.92
N LEU A 346 -17.14 -12.50 -7.54
CA LEU A 346 -18.59 -12.61 -7.68
C LEU A 346 -19.23 -12.75 -6.30
N PRO A 347 -20.56 -12.54 -6.17
CA PRO A 347 -21.27 -12.81 -4.90
C PRO A 347 -21.10 -14.25 -4.40
N GLN A 348 -20.81 -15.18 -5.31
CA GLN A 348 -20.62 -16.60 -5.01
C GLN A 348 -19.22 -16.94 -4.47
N GLY A 349 -18.23 -16.05 -4.66
CA GLY A 349 -16.87 -16.27 -4.17
C GLY A 349 -15.82 -15.35 -4.80
N LYS A 350 -14.66 -15.31 -4.14
CA LYS A 350 -13.50 -14.53 -4.58
C LYS A 350 -12.84 -15.18 -5.80
N ASN A 351 -12.33 -14.35 -6.72
CA ASN A 351 -11.47 -14.73 -7.86
C ASN A 351 -12.08 -15.80 -8.79
N LEU A 352 -13.41 -15.85 -8.92
CA LEU A 352 -14.08 -16.85 -9.76
C LEU A 352 -14.06 -16.50 -11.25
N VAL A 353 -13.89 -15.23 -11.59
CA VAL A 353 -13.79 -14.74 -12.97
C VAL A 353 -12.42 -14.11 -13.15
N GLY A 354 -11.64 -14.61 -14.10
CA GLY A 354 -10.28 -14.13 -14.30
C GLY A 354 -9.59 -14.76 -15.51
N ALA A 355 -8.33 -14.41 -15.67
CA ALA A 355 -7.47 -14.90 -16.74
C ALA A 355 -6.03 -15.12 -16.21
N PHE A 356 -5.25 -15.92 -16.93
CA PHE A 356 -3.81 -15.91 -16.86
C PHE A 356 -3.31 -14.88 -17.88
N TYR A 357 -2.93 -13.70 -17.40
CA TYR A 357 -2.51 -12.58 -18.23
C TYR A 357 -1.23 -11.95 -17.67
N PRO A 358 -0.05 -12.40 -18.13
CA PRO A 358 1.22 -11.90 -17.64
C PRO A 358 1.42 -10.43 -18.04
N PRO A 359 1.94 -9.58 -17.13
CA PRO A 359 2.30 -8.21 -17.48
C PRO A 359 3.53 -8.19 -18.39
N VAL A 360 3.65 -7.16 -19.25
CA VAL A 360 4.87 -6.90 -20.04
C VAL A 360 6.06 -6.54 -19.13
N ALA A 361 5.78 -5.93 -17.98
CA ALA A 361 6.76 -5.74 -16.91
C ALA A 361 6.08 -5.60 -15.54
N THR A 362 6.85 -5.91 -14.48
CA THR A 362 6.49 -5.63 -13.09
C THR A 362 7.56 -4.72 -12.50
N VAL A 363 7.19 -3.51 -12.09
CA VAL A 363 8.11 -2.49 -11.55
C VAL A 363 7.81 -2.30 -10.07
N MET A 364 8.69 -2.82 -9.22
CA MET A 364 8.58 -2.84 -7.76
C MET A 364 9.44 -1.73 -7.17
N ASP A 365 8.84 -0.59 -6.92
CA ASP A 365 9.49 0.56 -6.29
C ASP A 365 9.35 0.46 -4.77
N VAL A 366 10.40 0.03 -4.08
CA VAL A 366 10.38 -0.15 -2.63
C VAL A 366 10.18 1.16 -1.86
N ALA A 367 10.39 2.33 -2.49
CA ALA A 367 10.09 3.62 -1.87
C ALA A 367 8.60 3.75 -1.50
N THR A 368 7.70 3.08 -2.24
CA THR A 368 6.27 3.08 -1.93
C THR A 368 5.95 2.43 -0.59
N LEU A 369 6.78 1.51 -0.13
CA LEU A 369 6.62 0.84 1.16
C LEU A 369 6.84 1.77 2.36
N ARG A 370 7.47 2.93 2.16
CA ARG A 370 7.72 3.90 3.25
C ARG A 370 6.43 4.48 3.82
N THR A 371 5.40 4.66 2.99
CA THR A 371 4.10 5.21 3.41
C THR A 371 3.09 4.13 3.80
N LEU A 372 3.38 2.86 3.49
CA LEU A 372 2.48 1.75 3.73
C LEU A 372 2.20 1.59 5.24
N PRO A 373 0.95 1.42 5.70
CA PRO A 373 0.63 1.10 7.08
C PRO A 373 1.40 -0.12 7.60
N ASP A 374 1.78 -0.12 8.89
CA ASP A 374 2.53 -1.23 9.48
C ASP A 374 1.78 -2.55 9.42
N GLU A 375 0.45 -2.49 9.58
CA GLU A 375 -0.40 -3.67 9.44
C GLU A 375 -0.33 -4.27 8.03
N ASP A 376 -0.38 -3.43 6.98
CA ASP A 376 -0.31 -3.89 5.60
C ASP A 376 1.10 -4.38 5.23
N PHE A 377 2.13 -3.77 5.81
CA PHE A 377 3.51 -4.22 5.64
C PHE A 377 3.70 -5.63 6.23
N ARG A 378 3.17 -5.88 7.45
CA ARG A 378 3.22 -7.21 8.09
C ARG A 378 2.55 -8.31 7.27
N GLN A 379 1.45 -7.99 6.57
CA GLN A 379 0.79 -8.97 5.70
C GLN A 379 1.75 -9.55 4.66
N GLY A 380 2.57 -8.70 4.06
CA GLY A 380 3.59 -9.14 3.11
C GLY A 380 4.72 -9.96 3.76
N LEU A 381 5.06 -9.66 5.01
CA LEU A 381 6.12 -10.40 5.73
C LEU A 381 5.74 -11.85 5.99
N ALA A 382 4.46 -12.19 6.14
CA ALA A 382 4.02 -13.58 6.24
C ALA A 382 4.41 -14.39 4.99
N GLU A 383 4.22 -13.82 3.81
CA GLU A 383 4.62 -14.42 2.53
C GLU A 383 6.15 -14.51 2.39
N VAL A 384 6.88 -13.49 2.85
CA VAL A 384 8.34 -13.50 2.88
C VAL A 384 8.87 -14.66 3.74
N VAL A 385 8.33 -14.83 4.95
CA VAL A 385 8.69 -15.94 5.86
C VAL A 385 8.32 -17.28 5.24
N LYS A 386 7.18 -17.39 4.56
CA LYS A 386 6.78 -18.59 3.83
C LYS A 386 7.84 -19.05 2.82
N TYR A 387 8.43 -18.12 2.05
CA TYR A 387 9.53 -18.47 1.13
C TYR A 387 10.77 -18.98 1.86
N GLY A 388 11.14 -18.40 2.99
CA GLY A 388 12.25 -18.88 3.80
C GLY A 388 12.01 -20.29 4.36
N ILE A 389 10.78 -20.67 4.63
CA ILE A 389 10.43 -22.01 5.10
C ILE A 389 10.43 -23.02 3.95
N GLY A 390 9.79 -22.69 2.84
CA GLY A 390 9.41 -23.67 1.81
C GLY A 390 10.27 -23.67 0.55
N GLU A 391 11.12 -22.65 0.33
CA GLU A 391 11.88 -22.49 -0.91
C GLU A 391 13.38 -22.24 -0.68
N ASP A 392 13.78 -21.69 0.47
CA ASP A 392 15.19 -21.35 0.74
C ASP A 392 15.46 -21.13 2.23
N GLN A 393 16.07 -22.10 2.90
CA GLN A 393 16.35 -22.03 4.34
C GLN A 393 17.44 -21.01 4.70
N ASP A 394 18.41 -20.76 3.82
CA ASP A 394 19.44 -19.74 4.05
C ASP A 394 18.80 -18.36 4.08
N PHE A 395 17.77 -18.14 3.25
CA PHE A 395 16.98 -16.92 3.29
C PHE A 395 16.24 -16.72 4.62
N LEU A 396 15.76 -17.80 5.25
CA LEU A 396 15.16 -17.71 6.60
C LEU A 396 16.21 -17.24 7.63
N GLY A 397 17.45 -17.69 7.53
CA GLY A 397 18.57 -17.21 8.33
C GLY A 397 18.83 -15.71 8.14
N GLU A 398 18.87 -15.25 6.87
CA GLU A 398 19.01 -13.83 6.54
C GLU A 398 17.87 -12.97 7.11
N LEU A 399 16.63 -13.46 7.04
CA LEU A 399 15.47 -12.76 7.62
C LEU A 399 15.62 -12.59 9.13
N SER A 400 16.09 -13.61 9.83
CA SER A 400 16.31 -13.57 11.27
C SER A 400 17.42 -12.60 11.64
N GLU A 401 18.52 -12.59 10.89
CA GLU A 401 19.66 -11.69 11.10
C GLU A 401 19.29 -10.20 10.81
N LYS A 402 18.54 -9.96 9.73
CA LYS A 402 18.19 -8.60 9.29
C LYS A 402 16.83 -8.12 9.79
N ARG A 403 16.15 -8.85 10.67
CA ARG A 403 14.78 -8.58 11.13
C ARG A 403 14.51 -7.15 11.58
N GLU A 404 15.47 -6.51 12.26
CA GLU A 404 15.32 -5.12 12.71
C GLU A 404 15.42 -4.12 11.55
N ALA A 405 16.33 -4.34 10.59
CA ALA A 405 16.44 -3.50 9.41
C ALA A 405 15.20 -3.64 8.51
N ILE A 406 14.65 -4.86 8.39
CA ILE A 406 13.38 -5.13 7.70
C ILE A 406 12.25 -4.33 8.36
N SER A 407 12.12 -4.39 9.68
CA SER A 407 11.07 -3.67 10.42
C SER A 407 11.20 -2.15 10.29
N ARG A 408 12.42 -1.63 10.22
CA ARG A 408 12.68 -0.20 9.95
C ARG A 408 12.53 0.18 8.48
N ARG A 409 12.24 -0.79 7.62
CA ARG A 409 12.08 -0.59 6.16
C ARG A 409 13.33 -0.03 5.50
N ASP A 410 14.49 -0.52 5.89
CA ASP A 410 15.75 -0.18 5.25
C ASP A 410 15.69 -0.46 3.75
N PRO A 411 15.89 0.53 2.87
CA PRO A 411 15.65 0.36 1.44
C PRO A 411 16.56 -0.69 0.79
N GLU A 412 17.84 -0.75 1.18
CA GLU A 412 18.78 -1.73 0.62
C GLU A 412 18.36 -3.15 1.00
N ILE A 413 17.94 -3.34 2.25
CA ILE A 413 17.45 -4.62 2.73
C ILE A 413 16.13 -4.98 2.06
N LEU A 414 15.20 -4.02 1.89
CA LEU A 414 13.94 -4.25 1.19
C LEU A 414 14.14 -4.60 -0.29
N VAL A 415 15.05 -3.94 -1.00
CA VAL A 415 15.38 -4.28 -2.39
C VAL A 415 15.87 -5.73 -2.47
N ARG A 416 16.80 -6.14 -1.58
CA ARG A 416 17.32 -7.53 -1.54
C ARG A 416 16.22 -8.53 -1.23
N LEU A 417 15.38 -8.23 -0.23
CA LEU A 417 14.27 -9.09 0.20
C LEU A 417 13.24 -9.28 -0.91
N VAL A 418 12.75 -8.19 -1.50
CA VAL A 418 11.74 -8.24 -2.58
C VAL A 418 12.31 -8.96 -3.80
N ARG A 419 13.56 -8.65 -4.19
CA ARG A 419 14.27 -9.34 -5.26
C ARG A 419 14.36 -10.83 -5.03
N LYS A 420 14.76 -11.27 -3.82
CA LYS A 420 14.87 -12.69 -3.48
C LYS A 420 13.52 -13.40 -3.59
N CYS A 421 12.46 -12.82 -3.02
CA CYS A 421 11.11 -13.38 -3.13
C CYS A 421 10.63 -13.46 -4.58
N ALA A 422 10.87 -12.41 -5.37
CA ALA A 422 10.51 -12.38 -6.78
C ALA A 422 11.25 -13.48 -7.57
N LEU A 423 12.53 -13.70 -7.29
CA LEU A 423 13.32 -14.79 -7.89
C LEU A 423 12.74 -16.17 -7.54
N LEU A 424 12.47 -16.43 -6.27
CA LEU A 424 11.91 -17.70 -5.81
C LEU A 424 10.54 -17.96 -6.43
N LYS A 425 9.63 -16.96 -6.39
CA LYS A 425 8.31 -17.13 -6.98
C LYS A 425 8.36 -17.34 -8.49
N THR A 426 9.11 -16.53 -9.21
CA THR A 426 9.18 -16.65 -10.68
C THR A 426 9.80 -17.95 -11.13
N ALA A 427 10.72 -18.53 -10.35
CA ALA A 427 11.25 -19.87 -10.61
C ALA A 427 10.14 -20.92 -10.53
N VAL A 428 9.33 -20.90 -9.46
CA VAL A 428 8.19 -21.83 -9.29
C VAL A 428 7.12 -21.64 -10.37
N VAL A 429 6.82 -20.38 -10.74
CA VAL A 429 5.85 -20.07 -11.78
C VAL A 429 6.33 -20.57 -13.14
N ALA A 430 7.62 -20.44 -13.46
CA ALA A 430 8.18 -20.90 -14.73
C ALA A 430 8.09 -22.44 -14.90
N GLU A 431 8.11 -23.19 -13.79
CA GLU A 431 7.94 -24.66 -13.83
C GLU A 431 6.48 -25.08 -14.08
N ASP A 432 5.48 -24.25 -13.74
CA ASP A 432 4.05 -24.59 -13.81
C ASP A 432 3.17 -23.36 -14.07
N GLU A 433 3.34 -22.70 -15.22
CA GLU A 433 2.72 -21.41 -15.54
C GLU A 433 1.17 -21.43 -15.36
N LYS A 434 0.52 -22.52 -15.77
CA LYS A 434 -0.97 -22.65 -15.76
C LYS A 434 -1.53 -23.47 -14.58
N GLU A 435 -0.70 -23.77 -13.57
CA GLU A 435 -1.10 -24.60 -12.41
C GLU A 435 -1.68 -25.98 -12.80
N THR A 436 -1.12 -26.62 -13.79
CA THR A 436 -1.61 -27.91 -14.28
C THR A 436 -0.82 -29.12 -13.77
N SER A 437 0.48 -28.92 -13.47
CA SER A 437 1.38 -29.97 -12.97
C SER A 437 1.34 -30.16 -11.46
N GLY A 438 0.81 -29.17 -10.71
CA GLY A 438 0.76 -29.17 -9.25
C GLY A 438 2.05 -28.66 -8.58
N VAL A 439 3.07 -28.27 -9.33
CA VAL A 439 4.33 -27.70 -8.78
C VAL A 439 4.05 -26.42 -8.00
N ARG A 440 3.17 -25.55 -8.50
CA ARG A 440 2.76 -24.33 -7.80
C ARG A 440 2.04 -24.57 -6.48
N ALA A 441 1.59 -25.80 -6.20
CA ALA A 441 0.94 -26.12 -4.92
C ALA A 441 1.87 -25.81 -3.73
N ARG A 442 3.21 -25.90 -3.89
CA ARG A 442 4.18 -25.58 -2.83
C ARG A 442 4.10 -24.13 -2.34
N LEU A 443 3.66 -23.19 -3.19
CA LEU A 443 3.42 -21.80 -2.80
C LEU A 443 2.24 -21.65 -1.82
N ASN A 444 1.43 -22.69 -1.62
CA ASN A 444 0.31 -22.70 -0.70
C ASN A 444 0.67 -23.25 0.71
N LEU A 445 1.93 -23.24 1.10
CA LEU A 445 2.34 -23.57 2.47
C LEU A 445 1.61 -22.65 3.46
N GLY A 446 0.93 -23.21 4.47
CA GLY A 446 0.09 -22.47 5.42
C GLY A 446 -1.30 -22.06 4.93
N HIS A 447 -1.53 -22.00 3.62
CA HIS A 447 -2.76 -21.42 3.04
C HIS A 447 -4.03 -22.25 3.28
N THR A 448 -3.95 -23.57 3.42
CA THR A 448 -5.15 -24.39 3.66
C THR A 448 -5.82 -24.01 4.97
N ILE A 449 -5.05 -23.87 6.04
CA ILE A 449 -5.53 -23.38 7.33
C ILE A 449 -5.81 -21.87 7.26
N GLY A 450 -4.94 -21.10 6.61
CA GLY A 450 -5.10 -19.65 6.45
C GLY A 450 -6.45 -19.28 5.82
N HIS A 451 -6.80 -19.84 4.67
CA HIS A 451 -8.09 -19.57 4.00
C HIS A 451 -9.30 -20.00 4.85
N ALA A 452 -9.17 -21.10 5.61
CA ALA A 452 -10.22 -21.52 6.52
C ALA A 452 -10.39 -20.53 7.68
N LEU A 453 -9.31 -19.95 8.21
CA LEU A 453 -9.34 -18.89 9.23
C LEU A 453 -9.95 -17.60 8.71
N GLU A 454 -9.58 -17.17 7.48
CA GLU A 454 -10.24 -16.03 6.82
C GLU A 454 -11.74 -16.23 6.75
N GLY A 455 -12.18 -17.38 6.26
CA GLY A 455 -13.61 -17.72 6.14
C GLY A 455 -14.33 -17.81 7.50
N ALA A 456 -13.74 -18.51 8.49
CA ALA A 456 -14.29 -18.68 9.83
C ALA A 456 -14.40 -17.36 10.61
N SER A 457 -13.55 -16.40 10.33
CA SER A 457 -13.60 -15.06 10.90
C SER A 457 -14.56 -14.11 10.18
N GLY A 458 -15.24 -14.55 9.13
CA GLY A 458 -16.01 -13.65 8.25
C GLY A 458 -15.12 -12.62 7.53
N TYR A 459 -13.87 -13.00 7.24
CA TYR A 459 -12.83 -12.14 6.65
C TYR A 459 -12.35 -11.00 7.57
N ALA A 460 -12.56 -11.11 8.89
CA ALA A 460 -11.97 -10.20 9.86
C ALA A 460 -10.44 -10.42 10.02
N TRP A 461 -9.98 -11.66 9.86
CA TRP A 461 -8.56 -11.96 9.76
C TRP A 461 -8.04 -11.54 8.38
N ARG A 462 -6.93 -10.80 8.38
CA ARG A 462 -6.25 -10.43 7.16
C ARG A 462 -5.45 -11.61 6.61
N HIS A 463 -5.23 -11.64 5.31
CA HIS A 463 -4.59 -12.75 4.61
C HIS A 463 -3.25 -13.19 5.22
N GLY A 464 -2.30 -12.28 5.39
CA GLY A 464 -0.98 -12.60 5.94
C GLY A 464 -1.03 -13.10 7.38
N ASP A 465 -1.94 -12.56 8.20
CA ASP A 465 -2.14 -13.04 9.58
C ASP A 465 -2.66 -14.48 9.57
N ALA A 466 -3.62 -14.77 8.69
CA ALA A 466 -4.18 -16.11 8.53
C ALA A 466 -3.14 -17.10 8.00
N VAL A 467 -2.33 -16.69 7.02
CA VAL A 467 -1.23 -17.50 6.49
C VAL A 467 -0.18 -17.76 7.57
N ALA A 468 0.21 -16.75 8.36
CA ALA A 468 1.19 -16.92 9.46
C ALA A 468 0.72 -17.96 10.48
N ALA A 469 -0.54 -17.91 10.93
CA ALA A 469 -1.11 -18.92 11.81
C ALA A 469 -1.15 -20.31 11.15
N GLY A 470 -1.46 -20.36 9.85
CA GLY A 470 -1.44 -21.59 9.07
C GLY A 470 -0.04 -22.19 8.89
N LEU A 471 1.01 -21.36 8.80
CA LEU A 471 2.41 -21.81 8.77
C LEU A 471 2.78 -22.53 10.06
N VAL A 472 2.33 -22.03 11.22
CA VAL A 472 2.59 -22.67 12.53
C VAL A 472 1.93 -24.06 12.60
N VAL A 473 0.70 -24.21 12.10
CA VAL A 473 0.03 -25.51 12.02
C VAL A 473 0.78 -26.46 11.09
N ALA A 474 1.23 -25.98 9.91
CA ALA A 474 2.03 -26.79 8.98
C ALA A 474 3.37 -27.24 9.57
N LEU A 475 4.04 -26.39 10.35
CA LEU A 475 5.27 -26.72 11.08
C LEU A 475 5.02 -27.76 12.16
N GLU A 476 3.92 -27.66 12.91
CA GLU A 476 3.54 -28.68 13.90
C GLU A 476 3.26 -30.03 13.26
N MET A 477 2.59 -30.05 12.09
CA MET A 477 2.43 -31.26 11.28
C MET A 477 3.78 -31.83 10.84
N GLY A 478 4.68 -30.96 10.35
CA GLY A 478 6.03 -31.37 9.94
C GLY A 478 6.83 -31.97 11.09
N LYS A 479 6.75 -31.40 12.30
CA LYS A 479 7.38 -31.95 13.52
C LYS A 479 6.84 -33.34 13.84
N ARG A 480 5.52 -33.53 13.84
CA ARG A 480 4.88 -34.83 14.11
C ARG A 480 5.28 -35.90 13.10
N ARG A 481 5.49 -35.52 11.86
CA ARG A 481 5.96 -36.41 10.79
C ARG A 481 7.49 -36.53 10.69
N GLY A 482 8.24 -35.79 11.50
CA GLY A 482 9.70 -35.79 11.47
C GLY A 482 10.31 -35.15 10.23
N THR A 483 9.57 -34.28 9.50
CA THR A 483 10.06 -33.55 8.33
C THR A 483 10.75 -32.25 8.69
N CYS A 484 10.53 -31.72 9.88
CA CYS A 484 11.27 -30.58 10.44
C CYS A 484 11.49 -30.75 11.96
N SER A 485 12.58 -30.14 12.44
CA SER A 485 12.96 -30.19 13.85
C SER A 485 12.13 -29.20 14.69
N THR A 486 12.08 -29.43 16.00
CA THR A 486 11.49 -28.49 16.96
C THR A 486 12.23 -27.14 16.92
N ALA A 487 13.56 -27.15 16.84
CA ALA A 487 14.37 -25.93 16.77
C ALA A 487 14.04 -25.09 15.53
N PHE A 488 13.85 -25.71 14.36
CA PHE A 488 13.43 -25.03 13.16
C PHE A 488 12.05 -24.35 13.32
N ALA A 489 11.08 -25.09 13.87
CA ALA A 489 9.75 -24.55 14.11
C ALA A 489 9.74 -23.39 15.13
N GLU A 490 10.58 -23.47 16.18
CA GLU A 490 10.76 -22.41 17.17
C GLU A 490 11.38 -21.15 16.54
N THR A 491 12.41 -21.30 15.71
CA THR A 491 13.03 -20.18 14.96
C THR A 491 11.98 -19.43 14.12
N VAL A 492 11.14 -20.15 13.39
CA VAL A 492 10.07 -19.54 12.59
C VAL A 492 9.04 -18.82 13.49
N ALA A 493 8.60 -19.49 14.58
CA ALA A 493 7.64 -18.90 15.49
C ALA A 493 8.18 -17.62 16.18
N GLU A 494 9.47 -17.55 16.47
CA GLU A 494 10.14 -16.36 17.00
C GLU A 494 10.17 -15.24 15.96
N LEU A 495 10.48 -15.55 14.70
CA LEU A 495 10.52 -14.58 13.63
C LEU A 495 9.12 -13.99 13.34
N LEU A 496 8.08 -14.84 13.30
CA LEU A 496 6.69 -14.39 13.15
C LEU A 496 6.29 -13.46 14.31
N ARG A 497 6.61 -13.82 15.56
CA ARG A 497 6.35 -12.95 16.74
C ARG A 497 7.10 -11.62 16.66
N PHE A 498 8.37 -11.64 16.23
CA PHE A 498 9.15 -10.41 16.08
C PHE A 498 8.51 -9.45 15.07
N PHE A 499 7.97 -9.97 13.98
CA PHE A 499 7.25 -9.17 12.98
C PHE A 499 5.81 -8.80 13.40
N GLY A 500 5.38 -9.20 14.59
CA GLY A 500 4.02 -8.93 15.09
C GLY A 500 2.95 -9.73 14.35
N LEU A 501 3.31 -10.84 13.74
CA LEU A 501 2.39 -11.76 13.08
C LEU A 501 1.84 -12.79 14.09
N PRO A 502 0.58 -13.24 13.93
CA PRO A 502 0.02 -14.31 14.74
C PRO A 502 0.85 -15.59 14.61
N ASN A 503 1.14 -16.22 15.73
CA ASN A 503 1.84 -17.50 15.80
C ASN A 503 0.92 -18.64 16.29
N ARG A 504 -0.39 -18.44 16.27
CA ARG A 504 -1.41 -19.43 16.61
C ARG A 504 -2.78 -19.02 16.08
N PRO A 505 -3.65 -19.98 15.74
CA PRO A 505 -5.06 -19.73 15.47
C PRO A 505 -5.80 -19.29 16.74
N ASP A 506 -6.85 -18.46 16.59
CA ASP A 506 -7.73 -18.00 17.67
C ASP A 506 -9.13 -18.65 17.64
N ARG A 507 -9.38 -19.52 16.66
CA ARG A 507 -10.66 -20.22 16.47
C ARG A 507 -10.58 -21.65 16.97
N SER A 508 -11.72 -22.20 17.39
CA SER A 508 -11.82 -23.62 17.69
C SER A 508 -11.80 -24.46 16.41
N TRP A 509 -11.50 -25.74 16.53
CA TRP A 509 -11.56 -26.66 15.40
C TRP A 509 -12.98 -26.74 14.81
N GLU A 510 -13.99 -26.71 15.67
CA GLU A 510 -15.42 -26.77 15.29
C GLU A 510 -15.85 -25.56 14.45
N GLU A 511 -15.31 -24.38 14.76
CA GLU A 511 -15.53 -23.16 13.95
C GLU A 511 -14.80 -23.20 12.62
N LEU A 512 -13.60 -23.79 12.58
CA LEU A 512 -12.74 -23.86 11.39
C LEU A 512 -13.21 -24.91 10.38
N PHE A 513 -13.63 -26.08 10.86
CA PHE A 513 -13.87 -27.27 10.05
C PHE A 513 -14.86 -27.07 8.88
N PRO A 514 -15.98 -26.31 9.01
CA PRO A 514 -16.91 -26.06 7.91
C PRO A 514 -16.26 -25.35 6.71
N PHE A 515 -15.20 -24.55 6.93
CA PHE A 515 -14.49 -23.82 5.91
C PHE A 515 -13.39 -24.66 5.27
N LEU A 516 -12.72 -25.52 6.03
CA LEU A 516 -11.76 -26.50 5.52
C LEU A 516 -12.42 -27.43 4.49
N ASN A 517 -13.61 -27.91 4.78
CA ASN A 517 -14.31 -28.87 3.91
C ASN A 517 -14.79 -28.26 2.57
N ARG A 518 -14.79 -26.92 2.43
CA ARG A 518 -15.12 -26.22 1.18
C ARG A 518 -13.92 -26.02 0.26
N ASP A 519 -12.71 -26.25 0.76
CA ASP A 519 -11.49 -26.08 -0.04
C ASP A 519 -11.39 -27.19 -1.10
N LYS A 520 -11.12 -26.78 -2.35
CA LYS A 520 -10.89 -27.69 -3.50
C LYS A 520 -9.73 -28.67 -3.27
N LYS A 521 -8.88 -28.43 -2.27
CA LYS A 521 -7.76 -29.29 -1.86
C LYS A 521 -8.20 -30.52 -1.07
N PHE A 522 -9.44 -30.58 -0.62
CA PHE A 522 -10.04 -31.81 -0.09
C PHE A 522 -10.39 -32.76 -1.24
N ARG A 523 -9.40 -33.48 -1.73
CA ARG A 523 -9.59 -34.46 -2.79
C ARG A 523 -10.34 -35.68 -2.22
N ARG A 524 -11.60 -35.89 -2.64
CA ARG A 524 -12.43 -37.03 -2.21
C ARG A 524 -12.58 -37.16 -0.68
N GLY A 525 -12.59 -36.01 0.04
CA GLY A 525 -12.73 -36.02 1.51
C GLY A 525 -11.41 -36.23 2.31
N VAL A 526 -10.28 -36.32 1.64
CA VAL A 526 -8.96 -36.42 2.26
C VAL A 526 -8.24 -35.07 2.16
N PRO A 527 -7.84 -34.45 3.29
CA PRO A 527 -7.04 -33.22 3.27
C PRO A 527 -5.68 -33.46 2.60
N CYS A 528 -5.31 -32.55 1.70
CA CYS A 528 -3.98 -32.54 1.10
C CYS A 528 -3.28 -31.23 1.45
N LEU A 529 -2.22 -31.29 2.24
CA LEU A 529 -1.52 -30.15 2.80
C LEU A 529 -0.11 -30.01 2.23
N VAL A 530 0.34 -28.79 2.08
CA VAL A 530 1.74 -28.51 1.85
C VAL A 530 2.44 -28.50 3.21
N LEU A 531 3.40 -29.40 3.40
CA LEU A 531 4.18 -29.54 4.62
C LEU A 531 5.63 -29.13 4.41
N PRO A 532 6.22 -28.41 5.36
CA PRO A 532 7.62 -28.00 5.27
C PRO A 532 8.55 -29.19 5.53
N ARG A 533 9.71 -29.15 4.86
CA ARG A 533 10.86 -29.99 5.14
C ARG A 533 12.06 -29.10 5.48
N GLU A 534 12.75 -29.45 6.54
CA GLU A 534 14.01 -28.77 6.87
C GLU A 534 14.97 -28.88 5.68
N GLY A 535 15.62 -27.75 5.33
CA GLY A 535 16.41 -27.66 4.09
C GLY A 535 15.78 -26.73 3.03
N GLY A 536 14.66 -26.02 3.38
CA GLY A 536 14.05 -25.03 2.50
C GLY A 536 13.26 -25.64 1.35
N THR A 537 12.58 -26.75 1.60
CA THR A 537 11.68 -27.39 0.64
C THR A 537 10.33 -27.70 1.29
N CYS A 538 9.33 -28.01 0.47
CA CYS A 538 8.04 -28.49 0.95
C CYS A 538 7.45 -29.55 0.02
N THR A 539 6.60 -30.38 0.56
CA THR A 539 5.92 -31.47 -0.15
C THR A 539 4.41 -31.39 0.05
N LEU A 540 3.67 -31.77 -0.99
CA LEU A 540 2.23 -31.95 -0.91
C LEU A 540 1.92 -33.35 -0.38
N GLU A 541 1.26 -33.43 0.78
CA GLU A 541 1.02 -34.71 1.47
C GLU A 541 -0.44 -34.84 1.89
N GLU A 542 -0.98 -36.04 1.73
CA GLU A 542 -2.28 -36.41 2.28
C GLU A 542 -2.16 -36.61 3.79
N CYS A 543 -3.16 -36.18 4.55
CA CYS A 543 -3.26 -36.44 5.98
C CYS A 543 -4.67 -36.83 6.38
N SER A 544 -4.82 -37.47 7.52
CA SER A 544 -6.14 -37.70 8.09
C SER A 544 -6.69 -36.42 8.74
N LEU A 545 -8.00 -36.30 8.81
CA LEU A 545 -8.66 -35.20 9.55
C LEU A 545 -8.26 -35.19 11.01
N GLU A 546 -8.09 -36.36 11.62
CA GLU A 546 -7.69 -36.50 13.02
C GLU A 546 -6.27 -36.00 13.26
N GLU A 547 -5.34 -36.32 12.37
CA GLU A 547 -3.96 -35.84 12.44
C GLU A 547 -3.89 -34.30 12.31
N LEU A 548 -4.65 -33.75 11.36
CA LEU A 548 -4.72 -32.30 11.19
C LEU A 548 -5.36 -31.62 12.39
N ARG A 549 -6.44 -32.20 12.94
CA ARG A 549 -7.08 -31.70 14.16
C ARG A 549 -6.12 -31.66 15.34
N GLN A 550 -5.41 -32.75 15.58
CA GLN A 550 -4.45 -32.85 16.69
C GLN A 550 -3.32 -31.83 16.55
N ALA A 551 -2.80 -31.60 15.33
CA ALA A 551 -1.80 -30.57 15.11
C ALA A 551 -2.35 -29.16 15.33
N TYR A 552 -3.57 -28.90 14.86
CA TYR A 552 -4.25 -27.63 15.04
C TYR A 552 -4.50 -27.34 16.54
N GLU A 553 -5.07 -28.29 17.28
CA GLU A 553 -5.37 -28.15 18.69
C GLU A 553 -4.09 -28.00 19.54
N ALA A 554 -2.99 -28.62 19.15
CA ALA A 554 -1.70 -28.47 19.84
C ALA A 554 -1.16 -27.04 19.80
N VAL A 555 -1.38 -26.31 18.70
CA VAL A 555 -0.94 -24.91 18.57
C VAL A 555 -1.99 -23.90 18.99
N SER A 556 -3.30 -24.24 18.95
CA SER A 556 -4.39 -23.37 19.40
C SER A 556 -4.66 -23.43 20.91
N GLY A 557 -4.36 -24.57 21.57
CA GLY A 557 -4.73 -24.89 22.96
C GLY A 557 -3.90 -24.23 24.06
N GLY A 558 -2.88 -23.45 23.77
CA GLY A 558 -2.08 -22.72 24.77
C GLY A 558 -2.86 -21.52 25.34
N ARG A 559 -3.63 -21.70 26.44
CA ARG A 559 -4.22 -20.60 27.22
C ARG A 559 -3.12 -19.70 27.80
N GLY A 560 -2.71 -18.68 27.02
CA GLY A 560 -1.94 -17.56 27.48
C GLY A 560 -2.52 -16.33 26.79
N SER A 561 -3.36 -15.58 27.52
CA SER A 561 -3.97 -14.36 27.05
C SER A 561 -2.90 -13.35 26.67
N VAL A 562 -2.74 -13.08 25.38
CA VAL A 562 -2.21 -11.81 24.94
C VAL A 562 -3.38 -11.10 24.27
N ALA A 563 -4.04 -10.24 25.06
CA ALA A 563 -4.97 -9.27 24.54
C ALA A 563 -4.20 -8.33 23.62
N PHE A 564 -4.69 -8.14 22.41
CA PHE A 564 -4.29 -7.03 21.56
C PHE A 564 -4.78 -5.74 22.25
N SER A 565 -3.86 -4.93 22.76
CA SER A 565 -4.09 -3.54 23.17
C SER A 565 -3.57 -2.61 22.09
#